data_eaa308c56bddf12928fa597ced9b5aff
#
_entry.id   eaa308c56bddf12928fa597ced9b5aff
#
_cell.length_a   1.000
_cell.length_b   1.000
_cell.length_c   1.000
_cell.angle_alpha   90.00
_cell.angle_beta   90.00
_cell.angle_gamma   90.00
#
_symmetry.space_group_name_H-M   'P 1'
#
loop_
_entity.id
_entity.type
_entity.pdbx_description
1 polymer ?
#
loop_
_entity_poly.entity_id
_entity_poly.type
_entity_poly.pdbx_seq_one_letter_code
_entity_poly.pdbx_strand_id
1 'polypeptide(L)'
;MQGSGYYYTTFAAGDGSFYLDNVRSGSYGLIAASNGGAIGDVYTNFTTSVTISKGKTTNAQVLTWPVPENRKRIFQIGSFDKKATGFKNSGPRTHGSTEQSPANLTYTIGVSQPSDWYYASSKLGSWDIVLKTSTPAQAKKAVLSVSLAGYSQSTSLTIYLNDNRTIGTISKDTLTSDPALYRSGTVSGEWRFLQFDIDAAELKDGENVLSFVTERYNRWRGIMWDSIILEWVL
;
A
#
# COMPACT_ATOMS: atom_id res chain seq x y z
N MET A 1 11.23 5.35 -8.75
CA MET A 1 12.42 5.88 -8.07
C MET A 1 12.04 7.08 -7.23
N GLN A 2 12.43 7.14 -5.98
CA GLN A 2 12.07 8.24 -5.08
C GLN A 2 13.25 8.66 -4.20
N GLY A 3 13.33 9.94 -3.88
CA GLY A 3 14.34 10.54 -3.00
C GLY A 3 14.39 12.05 -3.17
N SER A 4 14.96 12.75 -2.17
CA SER A 4 15.13 14.21 -2.18
C SER A 4 13.85 14.99 -2.52
N GLY A 5 12.68 14.47 -2.15
CA GLY A 5 11.38 15.07 -2.45
C GLY A 5 10.88 14.85 -3.89
N TYR A 6 11.56 14.02 -4.67
CA TYR A 6 11.17 13.71 -6.05
C TYR A 6 10.76 12.26 -6.22
N TYR A 7 9.81 12.05 -7.11
CA TYR A 7 9.28 10.74 -7.44
C TYR A 7 9.20 10.60 -8.97
N TYR A 8 9.85 9.56 -9.51
CA TYR A 8 9.87 9.26 -10.93
C TYR A 8 9.37 7.83 -11.15
N THR A 9 8.54 7.64 -12.17
CA THR A 9 7.97 6.34 -12.51
C THR A 9 8.12 6.01 -13.97
N THR A 10 8.27 4.73 -14.26
CA THR A 10 8.16 4.14 -15.59
C THR A 10 7.69 2.71 -15.45
N PHE A 11 7.31 2.10 -16.55
CA PHE A 11 7.03 0.67 -16.64
C PHE A 11 8.17 -0.02 -17.36
N ALA A 12 8.49 -1.24 -16.94
CA ALA A 12 9.41 -2.08 -17.69
C ALA A 12 8.74 -2.58 -18.97
N ALA A 13 9.52 -2.70 -20.04
CA ALA A 13 9.11 -3.37 -21.26
C ALA A 13 9.01 -4.89 -21.06
N GLY A 14 8.53 -5.62 -22.05
CA GLY A 14 8.36 -7.06 -21.98
C GLY A 14 9.66 -7.86 -21.80
N ASP A 15 10.80 -7.28 -22.17
CA ASP A 15 12.14 -7.82 -21.96
C ASP A 15 12.75 -7.41 -20.60
N GLY A 16 11.99 -6.68 -19.77
CA GLY A 16 12.44 -6.17 -18.48
C GLY A 16 13.23 -4.87 -18.54
N SER A 17 13.51 -4.32 -19.72
CA SER A 17 14.23 -3.05 -19.84
C SER A 17 13.38 -1.88 -19.36
N PHE A 18 14.00 -0.88 -18.74
CA PHE A 18 13.33 0.35 -18.32
C PHE A 18 14.23 1.57 -18.49
N TYR A 19 13.61 2.72 -18.63
CA TYR A 19 14.29 3.99 -18.77
C TYR A 19 13.54 5.09 -18.02
N LEU A 20 14.29 5.97 -17.36
CA LEU A 20 13.79 7.17 -16.70
C LEU A 20 14.63 8.35 -17.18
N ASP A 21 14.02 9.31 -17.85
CA ASP A 21 14.68 10.52 -18.33
C ASP A 21 14.44 11.72 -17.41
N ASN A 22 15.22 12.76 -17.63
CA ASN A 22 15.10 14.04 -16.92
C ASN A 22 15.12 13.93 -15.39
N VAL A 23 15.82 12.92 -14.87
CA VAL A 23 15.98 12.74 -13.43
C VAL A 23 17.00 13.75 -12.90
N ARG A 24 16.62 14.50 -11.87
CA ARG A 24 17.55 15.42 -11.18
C ARG A 24 18.70 14.64 -10.54
N SER A 25 19.87 15.29 -10.47
CA SER A 25 21.01 14.72 -9.73
C SER A 25 20.68 14.57 -8.26
N GLY A 26 21.09 13.46 -7.65
CA GLY A 26 20.81 13.12 -6.27
C GLY A 26 20.88 11.63 -6.00
N SER A 27 20.66 11.25 -4.77
CA SER A 27 20.56 9.84 -4.33
C SER A 27 19.10 9.43 -4.22
N TYR A 28 18.76 8.27 -4.73
CA TYR A 28 17.39 7.78 -4.83
C TYR A 28 17.29 6.31 -4.44
N GLY A 29 16.18 5.94 -3.81
CA GLY A 29 15.74 4.56 -3.79
C GLY A 29 15.11 4.18 -5.14
N LEU A 30 15.67 3.19 -5.80
CA LEU A 30 15.08 2.58 -7.00
C LEU A 30 14.21 1.40 -6.54
N ILE A 31 12.92 1.49 -6.81
CA ILE A 31 11.93 0.51 -6.37
C ILE A 31 11.31 -0.11 -7.61
N ALA A 32 11.42 -1.42 -7.72
CA ALA A 32 10.63 -2.21 -8.65
C ALA A 32 9.49 -2.90 -7.90
N ALA A 33 8.31 -2.91 -8.45
CA ALA A 33 7.13 -3.54 -7.86
C ALA A 33 6.37 -4.33 -8.94
N SER A 34 5.91 -5.50 -8.57
CA SER A 34 5.00 -6.30 -9.40
C SER A 34 3.58 -6.14 -8.87
N ASN A 35 2.64 -6.01 -9.78
CA ASN A 35 1.21 -5.91 -9.49
C ASN A 35 0.43 -7.18 -9.89
N GLY A 36 1.11 -8.31 -9.97
CA GLY A 36 0.55 -9.55 -10.51
C GLY A 36 0.75 -9.66 -12.03
N GLY A 37 -0.10 -10.35 -12.73
CA GLY A 37 0.01 -10.58 -14.17
C GLY A 37 0.81 -11.82 -14.52
N ALA A 38 1.87 -11.70 -15.33
CA ALA A 38 2.65 -12.84 -15.83
C ALA A 38 3.31 -13.71 -14.75
N ILE A 39 3.52 -13.16 -13.55
CA ILE A 39 4.10 -13.87 -12.39
C ILE A 39 3.05 -14.23 -11.33
N GLY A 40 1.78 -14.21 -11.69
CA GLY A 40 0.67 -14.54 -10.80
C GLY A 40 0.28 -13.39 -9.86
N ASP A 41 -0.39 -13.74 -8.77
CA ASP A 41 -0.93 -12.79 -7.80
C ASP A 41 0.10 -12.35 -6.72
N VAL A 42 1.38 -12.43 -7.02
CA VAL A 42 2.41 -12.06 -6.06
C VAL A 42 2.66 -10.56 -6.08
N TYR A 43 2.47 -9.94 -4.93
CA TYR A 43 2.77 -8.54 -4.70
C TYR A 43 4.04 -8.42 -3.85
N THR A 44 5.07 -7.92 -4.47
CA THR A 44 6.37 -7.72 -3.81
C THR A 44 7.06 -6.51 -4.40
N ASN A 45 8.05 -6.03 -3.70
CA ASN A 45 8.92 -4.99 -4.18
C ASN A 45 10.39 -5.37 -4.03
N PHE A 46 11.20 -4.77 -4.85
CA PHE A 46 12.65 -4.76 -4.75
C PHE A 46 13.12 -3.32 -4.62
N THR A 47 14.01 -3.07 -3.68
CA THR A 47 14.56 -1.74 -3.47
C THR A 47 16.08 -1.78 -3.48
N THR A 48 16.68 -0.88 -4.23
CA THR A 48 18.13 -0.62 -4.23
C THR A 48 18.40 0.87 -4.31
N SER A 49 19.61 1.28 -4.00
CA SER A 49 20.03 2.68 -4.08
C SER A 49 20.69 2.98 -5.41
N VAL A 50 20.44 4.18 -5.96
CA VAL A 50 21.10 4.68 -7.16
C VAL A 50 21.45 6.15 -6.99
N THR A 51 22.62 6.55 -7.46
CA THR A 51 23.05 7.95 -7.48
C THR A 51 23.05 8.47 -8.92
N ILE A 52 22.34 9.55 -9.14
CA ILE A 52 22.24 10.23 -10.43
C ILE A 52 23.15 11.45 -10.42
N SER A 53 24.05 11.52 -11.38
CA SER A 53 24.97 12.64 -11.60
C SER A 53 24.47 13.56 -12.70
N LYS A 54 24.69 14.87 -12.53
CA LYS A 54 24.28 15.88 -13.51
C LYS A 54 24.88 15.60 -14.90
N GLY A 55 24.03 15.58 -15.92
CA GLY A 55 24.43 15.43 -17.33
C GLY A 55 24.98 14.05 -17.68
N LYS A 56 24.77 13.04 -16.85
CA LYS A 56 25.24 11.67 -17.12
C LYS A 56 24.07 10.69 -17.12
N THR A 57 24.18 9.66 -17.93
CA THR A 57 23.31 8.48 -17.85
C THR A 57 23.88 7.53 -16.80
N THR A 58 23.02 7.08 -15.87
CA THR A 58 23.37 6.07 -14.88
C THR A 58 22.78 4.74 -15.31
N ASN A 59 23.62 3.72 -15.43
CA ASN A 59 23.17 2.35 -15.68
C ASN A 59 22.92 1.66 -14.32
N ALA A 60 21.68 1.25 -14.08
CA ALA A 60 21.29 0.57 -12.84
C ALA A 60 21.69 -0.91 -12.81
N GLN A 61 22.31 -1.43 -13.86
CA GLN A 61 22.64 -2.83 -14.05
C GLN A 61 21.39 -3.73 -14.11
N VAL A 62 21.60 -5.03 -14.13
CA VAL A 62 20.49 -6.00 -14.06
C VAL A 62 20.02 -6.10 -12.61
N LEU A 63 18.75 -5.78 -12.39
CA LEU A 63 18.12 -5.89 -11.10
C LEU A 63 17.37 -7.21 -11.02
N THR A 64 17.80 -8.09 -10.14
CA THR A 64 17.16 -9.38 -9.94
C THR A 64 16.65 -9.47 -8.50
N TRP A 65 15.38 -9.83 -8.33
CA TRP A 65 14.86 -10.17 -7.02
C TRP A 65 14.06 -11.48 -7.10
N PRO A 66 14.12 -12.31 -6.04
CA PRO A 66 13.29 -13.50 -5.98
C PRO A 66 11.84 -13.08 -5.82
N VAL A 67 11.00 -13.48 -6.75
CA VAL A 67 9.54 -13.36 -6.59
C VAL A 67 9.10 -14.48 -5.65
N PRO A 68 8.40 -14.18 -4.55
CA PRO A 68 7.90 -15.23 -3.67
C PRO A 68 6.99 -16.18 -4.43
N GLU A 69 7.29 -17.45 -4.35
CA GLU A 69 6.49 -18.51 -4.94
C GLU A 69 5.35 -18.93 -3.99
N ASN A 70 4.40 -19.67 -4.51
CA ASN A 70 3.31 -20.28 -3.73
C ASN A 70 2.46 -19.27 -2.94
N ARG A 71 2.15 -18.14 -3.54
CA ARG A 71 1.20 -17.17 -3.01
C ARG A 71 -0.19 -17.42 -3.58
N LYS A 72 -1.21 -17.37 -2.71
CA LYS A 72 -2.62 -17.44 -3.13
C LYS A 72 -3.38 -16.28 -2.53
N ARG A 73 -3.91 -15.41 -3.38
CA ARG A 73 -4.69 -14.24 -2.96
C ARG A 73 -5.98 -14.68 -2.26
N ILE A 74 -6.23 -14.08 -1.10
CA ILE A 74 -7.48 -14.17 -0.36
C ILE A 74 -8.39 -13.03 -0.80
N PHE A 75 -7.91 -11.78 -0.73
CA PHE A 75 -8.61 -10.61 -1.26
C PHE A 75 -7.65 -9.51 -1.71
N GLN A 76 -8.22 -8.58 -2.46
CA GLN A 76 -7.59 -7.30 -2.82
C GLN A 76 -8.65 -6.21 -2.84
N ILE A 77 -8.33 -5.07 -2.20
CA ILE A 77 -9.08 -3.81 -2.28
C ILE A 77 -8.18 -2.79 -2.96
N GLY A 78 -8.69 -2.10 -3.98
CA GLY A 78 -7.93 -1.15 -4.79
C GLY A 78 -7.06 -1.82 -5.86
N SER A 79 -6.28 -1.00 -6.56
CA SER A 79 -5.37 -1.42 -7.63
C SER A 79 -3.94 -1.08 -7.22
N PHE A 80 -3.02 -2.02 -7.34
CA PHE A 80 -1.61 -1.81 -6.98
C PHE A 80 -0.90 -0.98 -8.06
N ASP A 81 -1.27 0.29 -8.17
CA ASP A 81 -0.76 1.22 -9.19
C ASP A 81 -0.13 2.51 -8.62
N LYS A 82 0.04 2.54 -7.28
CA LYS A 82 0.62 3.65 -6.52
C LYS A 82 -0.24 4.91 -6.50
N LYS A 83 -1.54 4.75 -6.72
CA LYS A 83 -2.53 5.83 -6.76
C LYS A 83 -3.75 5.45 -5.93
N ALA A 84 -4.44 6.45 -5.44
CA ALA A 84 -5.72 6.26 -4.74
C ALA A 84 -6.93 6.20 -5.69
N THR A 85 -6.70 6.09 -7.00
CA THR A 85 -7.76 6.05 -8.01
C THR A 85 -8.64 4.82 -7.85
N GLY A 86 -9.94 4.98 -8.05
CA GLY A 86 -10.94 3.91 -7.89
C GLY A 86 -11.61 3.87 -6.53
N PHE A 87 -11.05 4.51 -5.53
CA PHE A 87 -11.67 4.68 -4.22
C PHE A 87 -12.64 5.87 -4.20
N LYS A 88 -13.57 5.83 -3.25
CA LYS A 88 -14.55 6.93 -3.05
C LYS A 88 -13.84 8.23 -2.72
N ASN A 89 -14.29 9.31 -3.35
CA ASN A 89 -13.73 10.65 -3.23
C ASN A 89 -12.27 10.77 -3.69
N SER A 90 -11.76 9.82 -4.47
CA SER A 90 -10.46 9.96 -5.13
C SER A 90 -10.56 10.89 -6.36
N GLY A 91 -9.41 11.40 -6.81
CA GLY A 91 -9.31 12.18 -8.04
C GLY A 91 -8.50 13.46 -7.88
N PRO A 92 -8.22 14.16 -8.99
CA PRO A 92 -7.28 15.30 -9.00
C PRO A 92 -7.81 16.57 -8.33
N ARG A 93 -9.12 16.67 -8.08
CA ARG A 93 -9.79 17.86 -7.51
C ARG A 93 -10.45 17.58 -6.16
N THR A 94 -9.71 16.93 -5.28
CA THR A 94 -10.25 16.48 -4.00
C THR A 94 -9.73 17.29 -2.81
N HIS A 95 -9.36 18.54 -3.03
CA HIS A 95 -8.93 19.43 -1.95
C HIS A 95 -9.92 19.42 -0.78
N GLY A 96 -9.44 19.03 0.40
CA GLY A 96 -10.27 18.94 1.61
C GLY A 96 -11.22 17.75 1.69
N SER A 97 -11.30 16.88 0.68
CA SER A 97 -12.24 15.76 0.69
C SER A 97 -11.86 14.64 1.68
N THR A 98 -10.66 14.67 2.26
CA THR A 98 -10.30 13.81 3.40
C THR A 98 -11.28 13.96 4.57
N GLU A 99 -11.86 15.14 4.76
CA GLU A 99 -12.84 15.39 5.82
C GLU A 99 -14.17 14.66 5.59
N GLN A 100 -14.46 14.26 4.36
CA GLN A 100 -15.68 13.54 4.00
C GLN A 100 -15.57 12.04 4.29
N SER A 101 -14.36 11.54 4.56
CA SER A 101 -14.18 10.15 4.96
C SER A 101 -14.81 9.90 6.32
N PRO A 102 -15.51 8.76 6.52
CA PRO A 102 -16.13 8.44 7.79
C PRO A 102 -15.07 8.12 8.86
N ALA A 103 -15.45 8.23 10.13
CA ALA A 103 -14.62 7.74 11.22
C ALA A 103 -14.59 6.20 11.25
N ASN A 104 -15.74 5.58 11.04
CA ASN A 104 -15.89 4.13 11.01
C ASN A 104 -16.41 3.68 9.65
N LEU A 105 -15.88 2.56 9.17
CA LEU A 105 -16.25 1.96 7.90
C LEU A 105 -16.21 0.44 8.03
N THR A 106 -17.21 -0.24 7.47
CA THR A 106 -17.17 -1.70 7.32
C THR A 106 -17.16 -2.05 5.83
N TYR A 107 -16.19 -2.85 5.44
CA TYR A 107 -16.03 -3.36 4.08
C TYR A 107 -16.08 -4.88 4.10
N THR A 108 -17.05 -5.47 3.43
CA THR A 108 -17.23 -6.93 3.40
C THR A 108 -16.74 -7.49 2.07
N ILE A 109 -15.73 -8.35 2.13
CA ILE A 109 -15.19 -9.02 0.94
C ILE A 109 -16.26 -9.86 0.25
N GLY A 110 -16.37 -9.68 -1.07
CA GLY A 110 -17.39 -10.34 -1.89
C GLY A 110 -18.76 -9.66 -1.91
N VAL A 111 -18.95 -8.60 -1.11
CA VAL A 111 -20.19 -7.81 -1.05
C VAL A 111 -19.92 -6.35 -1.43
N SER A 112 -18.99 -5.72 -0.72
CA SER A 112 -18.63 -4.31 -0.95
C SER A 112 -17.85 -4.14 -2.27
N GLN A 113 -17.98 -2.97 -2.87
CA GLN A 113 -17.26 -2.59 -4.09
C GLN A 113 -16.06 -1.71 -3.75
N PRO A 114 -15.02 -1.61 -4.60
CA PRO A 114 -13.88 -0.72 -4.35
C PRO A 114 -14.28 0.75 -4.07
N SER A 115 -15.36 1.22 -4.69
CA SER A 115 -15.93 2.55 -4.46
C SER A 115 -16.59 2.72 -3.08
N ASP A 116 -16.73 1.69 -2.29
CA ASP A 116 -17.22 1.79 -0.90
C ASP A 116 -16.07 2.08 0.08
N TRP A 117 -14.81 1.81 -0.31
CA TRP A 117 -13.64 2.24 0.42
C TRP A 117 -13.26 3.66 0.03
N TYR A 118 -13.00 4.53 1.01
CA TYR A 118 -12.59 5.90 0.74
C TYR A 118 -11.09 6.00 0.44
N TYR A 119 -10.70 6.97 -0.37
CA TYR A 119 -9.32 7.14 -0.80
C TYR A 119 -8.35 7.45 0.35
N ALA A 120 -8.83 8.02 1.45
CA ALA A 120 -8.01 8.35 2.60
C ALA A 120 -8.76 8.19 3.92
N SER A 121 -8.05 7.71 4.94
CA SER A 121 -8.48 7.68 6.34
C SER A 121 -7.79 8.80 7.10
N SER A 122 -8.56 9.69 7.74
CA SER A 122 -8.04 10.87 8.44
C SER A 122 -8.70 11.14 9.79
N LYS A 123 -9.68 10.34 10.21
CA LYS A 123 -10.41 10.52 11.47
C LYS A 123 -10.10 9.38 12.43
N LEU A 124 -10.18 9.67 13.73
CA LEU A 124 -10.17 8.62 14.76
C LEU A 124 -11.35 7.68 14.53
N GLY A 125 -11.09 6.40 14.59
CA GLY A 125 -12.09 5.37 14.37
C GLY A 125 -11.48 4.11 13.76
N SER A 126 -12.33 3.16 13.38
CA SER A 126 -11.94 1.88 12.81
C SER A 126 -12.52 1.71 11.41
N TRP A 127 -11.68 1.23 10.50
CA TRP A 127 -12.10 0.74 9.19
C TRP A 127 -11.89 -0.76 9.16
N ASP A 128 -12.98 -1.50 9.14
CA ASP A 128 -13.01 -2.93 9.31
C ASP A 128 -13.21 -3.64 7.97
N ILE A 129 -12.34 -4.60 7.68
CA ILE A 129 -12.48 -5.52 6.55
C ILE A 129 -12.99 -6.85 7.09
N VAL A 130 -14.24 -7.17 6.77
CA VAL A 130 -14.87 -8.46 7.10
C VAL A 130 -14.64 -9.43 5.95
N LEU A 131 -14.06 -10.58 6.25
CA LEU A 131 -13.77 -11.61 5.26
C LEU A 131 -14.06 -13.00 5.79
N LYS A 132 -14.40 -13.92 4.89
CA LYS A 132 -14.49 -15.35 5.22
C LYS A 132 -13.30 -16.08 4.64
N THR A 133 -12.62 -16.86 5.46
CA THR A 133 -11.48 -17.68 5.06
C THR A 133 -11.73 -19.14 5.34
N SER A 134 -11.03 -19.96 4.58
CA SER A 134 -10.78 -21.37 4.89
C SER A 134 -9.30 -21.59 4.72
N THR A 135 -8.63 -21.98 5.80
CA THR A 135 -7.17 -22.09 5.85
C THR A 135 -6.73 -23.30 5.04
N PRO A 136 -5.96 -23.15 3.95
CA PRO A 136 -5.41 -24.29 3.23
C PRO A 136 -4.49 -25.11 4.14
N ALA A 137 -4.54 -26.43 4.03
CA ALA A 137 -3.77 -27.33 4.89
C ALA A 137 -2.24 -27.11 4.82
N GLN A 138 -1.73 -26.60 3.68
CA GLN A 138 -0.33 -26.28 3.47
C GLN A 138 0.04 -24.83 3.83
N ALA A 139 -0.94 -23.99 4.17
CA ALA A 139 -0.67 -22.59 4.51
C ALA A 139 0.07 -22.49 5.85
N LYS A 140 1.20 -21.81 5.86
CA LYS A 140 1.99 -21.55 7.06
C LYS A 140 1.67 -20.19 7.65
N LYS A 141 1.40 -19.22 6.79
CA LYS A 141 1.06 -17.85 7.17
C LYS A 141 0.24 -17.19 6.07
N ALA A 142 -0.36 -16.08 6.40
CA ALA A 142 -0.83 -15.09 5.44
C ALA A 142 0.06 -13.83 5.50
N VAL A 143 0.10 -13.07 4.40
CA VAL A 143 0.79 -11.79 4.32
C VAL A 143 -0.22 -10.72 3.97
N LEU A 144 -0.37 -9.76 4.87
CA LEU A 144 -1.12 -8.54 4.62
C LEU A 144 -0.18 -7.49 4.01
N SER A 145 -0.43 -7.15 2.76
CA SER A 145 0.31 -6.11 2.04
C SER A 145 -0.53 -4.84 1.99
N VAL A 146 0.02 -3.74 2.50
CA VAL A 146 -0.61 -2.42 2.51
C VAL A 146 0.22 -1.48 1.66
N SER A 147 -0.37 -0.99 0.58
CA SER A 147 0.23 -0.02 -0.31
C SER A 147 -0.42 1.35 -0.11
N LEU A 148 0.40 2.37 0.09
CA LEU A 148 -0.03 3.73 0.38
C LEU A 148 0.33 4.65 -0.78
N ALA A 149 -0.67 5.32 -1.35
CA ALA A 149 -0.51 6.35 -2.38
C ALA A 149 -0.05 7.69 -1.79
N GLY A 150 -0.11 7.81 -0.46
CA GLY A 150 0.35 8.97 0.27
C GLY A 150 0.06 8.86 1.77
N TYR A 151 0.64 9.75 2.54
CA TYR A 151 0.44 9.76 3.99
C TYR A 151 0.91 11.07 4.61
N SER A 152 0.53 11.26 5.84
CA SER A 152 1.07 12.29 6.70
C SER A 152 1.87 11.66 7.85
N GLN A 153 3.05 12.19 8.07
CA GLN A 153 4.02 11.70 9.06
C GLN A 153 3.48 11.65 10.51
N SER A 154 2.49 12.45 10.86
CA SER A 154 1.91 12.42 12.21
C SER A 154 0.68 11.52 12.34
N THR A 155 0.37 10.76 11.31
CA THR A 155 -0.68 9.74 11.38
C THR A 155 -0.14 8.50 12.09
N SER A 156 -0.99 7.88 12.90
CA SER A 156 -0.74 6.56 13.48
C SER A 156 -1.99 5.72 13.28
N LEU A 157 -1.77 4.51 12.78
CA LEU A 157 -2.81 3.52 12.53
C LEU A 157 -2.28 2.17 12.98
N THR A 158 -3.05 1.47 13.82
CA THR A 158 -2.75 0.09 14.24
C THR A 158 -3.71 -0.88 13.56
N ILE A 159 -3.18 -2.00 13.11
CA ILE A 159 -3.92 -3.06 12.44
C ILE A 159 -4.14 -4.19 13.43
N TYR A 160 -5.40 -4.55 13.63
CA TYR A 160 -5.80 -5.67 14.48
C TYR A 160 -6.46 -6.77 13.66
N LEU A 161 -6.30 -8.00 14.12
CA LEU A 161 -7.05 -9.16 13.66
C LEU A 161 -8.00 -9.62 14.78
N ASN A 162 -9.29 -9.77 14.46
CA ASN A 162 -10.31 -10.29 15.37
C ASN A 162 -10.30 -9.57 16.72
N ASP A 163 -10.35 -8.23 16.70
CA ASP A 163 -10.48 -7.26 17.80
C ASP A 163 -9.24 -7.04 18.68
N ASN A 164 -8.40 -8.04 18.90
CA ASN A 164 -7.36 -7.91 19.93
C ASN A 164 -5.95 -8.36 19.52
N ARG A 165 -5.78 -9.02 18.38
CA ARG A 165 -4.47 -9.43 17.89
C ARG A 165 -3.84 -8.32 17.07
N THR A 166 -2.85 -7.63 17.60
CA THR A 166 -2.09 -6.62 16.85
C THR A 166 -1.25 -7.29 15.77
N ILE A 167 -1.50 -6.89 14.52
CA ILE A 167 -0.74 -7.33 13.34
C ILE A 167 0.44 -6.40 13.09
N GLY A 168 0.22 -5.09 13.21
CA GLY A 168 1.27 -4.11 13.01
C GLY A 168 0.79 -2.69 13.14
N THR A 169 1.72 -1.75 13.04
CA THR A 169 1.44 -0.32 13.15
C THR A 169 2.09 0.43 11.98
N ILE A 170 1.35 1.38 11.43
CA ILE A 170 1.82 2.34 10.44
C ILE A 170 1.92 3.68 11.16
N SER A 171 3.13 4.19 11.36
CA SER A 171 3.37 5.39 12.16
C SER A 171 4.55 6.20 11.63
N LYS A 172 4.90 7.28 12.32
CA LYS A 172 6.05 8.12 12.01
C LYS A 172 7.37 7.36 11.83
N ASP A 173 7.52 6.19 12.43
CA ASP A 173 8.73 5.39 12.34
C ASP A 173 8.83 4.65 11.00
N THR A 174 7.70 4.44 10.35
CA THR A 174 7.59 3.85 9.00
C THR A 174 7.29 4.88 7.92
N LEU A 175 6.90 6.10 8.29
CA LEU A 175 6.47 7.18 7.41
C LEU A 175 7.43 8.38 7.52
N THR A 176 7.94 8.87 6.41
CA THR A 176 9.03 9.87 6.39
C THR A 176 8.59 11.30 6.08
N SER A 177 7.44 11.55 5.60
CA SER A 177 6.76 12.83 5.44
C SER A 177 5.64 12.78 4.41
N ASP A 178 4.65 13.49 4.44
CA ASP A 178 4.28 14.71 3.76
C ASP A 178 2.92 15.23 4.21
N PRO A 179 2.77 16.50 4.48
CA PRO A 179 1.53 17.11 4.94
C PRO A 179 0.52 17.41 3.83
N ALA A 180 0.80 17.07 2.57
CA ALA A 180 -0.03 17.52 1.44
C ALA A 180 -1.20 16.59 1.09
N LEU A 181 -1.53 15.63 1.93
CA LEU A 181 -2.59 14.63 1.70
C LEU A 181 -3.94 15.26 1.28
N TYR A 182 -4.29 16.38 1.86
CA TYR A 182 -5.56 17.09 1.57
C TYR A 182 -5.60 17.78 0.21
N ARG A 183 -4.48 17.89 -0.50
CA ARG A 183 -4.38 18.62 -1.77
C ARG A 183 -4.63 17.77 -2.99
N SER A 184 -4.56 16.48 -2.86
CA SER A 184 -4.73 15.54 -3.96
C SER A 184 -5.41 14.27 -3.48
N GLY A 185 -6.34 13.75 -4.25
CA GLY A 185 -6.95 12.43 -4.02
C GLY A 185 -6.41 11.36 -4.96
N THR A 186 -5.25 11.57 -5.55
CA THR A 186 -4.62 10.61 -6.46
C THR A 186 -3.31 10.07 -5.87
N VAL A 187 -2.37 10.96 -5.61
CA VAL A 187 -1.09 10.66 -4.96
C VAL A 187 -0.70 11.82 -4.06
N SER A 188 -0.02 11.55 -2.96
CA SER A 188 0.49 12.59 -2.07
C SER A 188 1.79 12.16 -1.42
N GLY A 189 2.90 12.79 -1.81
CA GLY A 189 4.21 12.49 -1.29
C GLY A 189 4.78 11.16 -1.81
N GLU A 190 5.42 10.43 -0.92
CA GLU A 190 6.12 9.20 -1.25
C GLU A 190 5.20 7.98 -1.14
N TRP A 191 5.31 7.11 -2.12
CA TRP A 191 4.68 5.78 -2.05
C TRP A 191 5.35 4.92 -0.98
N ARG A 192 4.55 4.16 -0.22
CA ARG A 192 5.02 3.16 0.74
C ARG A 192 4.32 1.83 0.52
N PHE A 193 5.09 0.77 0.67
CA PHE A 193 4.60 -0.60 0.63
C PHE A 193 5.06 -1.31 1.89
N LEU A 194 4.10 -1.76 2.67
CA LEU A 194 4.30 -2.37 3.98
C LEU A 194 3.73 -3.79 3.95
N GLN A 195 4.40 -4.73 4.58
CA GLN A 195 3.94 -6.11 4.69
C GLN A 195 3.96 -6.56 6.15
N PHE A 196 2.93 -7.28 6.52
CA PHE A 196 2.73 -7.80 7.87
C PHE A 196 2.41 -9.29 7.77
N ASP A 197 3.16 -10.11 8.51
CA ASP A 197 2.94 -11.54 8.59
C ASP A 197 1.84 -11.86 9.62
N ILE A 198 0.96 -12.77 9.27
CA ILE A 198 -0.10 -13.32 10.11
C ILE A 198 0.07 -14.82 10.12
N ASP A 199 0.25 -15.44 11.28
CA ASP A 199 0.28 -16.91 11.37
C ASP A 199 -1.04 -17.49 10.84
N ALA A 200 -0.95 -18.56 10.04
CA ALA A 200 -2.15 -19.18 9.47
C ALA A 200 -3.14 -19.64 10.56
N ALA A 201 -2.61 -20.05 11.73
CA ALA A 201 -3.43 -20.49 12.87
C ALA A 201 -4.21 -19.33 13.55
N GLU A 202 -3.84 -18.07 13.30
CA GLU A 202 -4.55 -16.91 13.83
C GLU A 202 -5.79 -16.54 12.98
N LEU A 203 -5.86 -17.03 11.74
CA LEU A 203 -7.02 -16.87 10.88
C LEU A 203 -7.99 -18.04 11.10
N LYS A 204 -9.20 -17.71 11.53
CA LYS A 204 -10.26 -18.71 11.81
C LYS A 204 -10.83 -19.23 10.48
N ASP A 205 -11.20 -20.49 10.43
CA ASP A 205 -12.14 -20.95 9.42
C ASP A 205 -13.49 -20.27 9.63
N GLY A 206 -13.97 -19.57 8.61
CA GLY A 206 -15.15 -18.71 8.69
C GLY A 206 -14.81 -17.24 8.73
N GLU A 207 -15.55 -16.46 9.51
CA GLU A 207 -15.43 -15.01 9.52
C GLU A 207 -14.24 -14.50 10.34
N ASN A 208 -13.51 -13.57 9.73
CA ASN A 208 -12.42 -12.81 10.32
C ASN A 208 -12.63 -11.31 10.06
N VAL A 209 -12.08 -10.49 10.93
CA VAL A 209 -12.10 -9.03 10.80
C VAL A 209 -10.68 -8.49 10.90
N LEU A 210 -10.26 -7.71 9.90
CA LEU A 210 -9.06 -6.88 9.95
C LEU A 210 -9.47 -5.44 10.20
N SER A 211 -9.11 -4.90 11.36
CA SER A 211 -9.47 -3.54 11.79
C SER A 211 -8.28 -2.60 11.67
N PHE A 212 -8.44 -1.56 10.87
CA PHE A 212 -7.48 -0.48 10.69
C PHE A 212 -7.87 0.69 11.59
N VAL A 213 -7.31 0.77 12.77
CA VAL A 213 -7.68 1.74 13.80
C VAL A 213 -6.76 2.95 13.74
N THR A 214 -7.34 4.11 13.41
CA THR A 214 -6.62 5.39 13.40
C THR A 214 -6.54 5.95 14.83
N GLU A 215 -5.33 6.10 15.35
CA GLU A 215 -5.07 6.49 16.74
C GLU A 215 -4.75 7.97 16.90
N ARG A 216 -4.38 8.64 15.82
CA ARG A 216 -4.08 10.08 15.82
C ARG A 216 -4.85 10.79 14.73
N TYR A 217 -5.56 11.81 15.12
CA TYR A 217 -6.32 12.69 14.24
C TYR A 217 -5.61 14.02 14.05
N ASN A 218 -5.55 14.44 12.80
CA ASN A 218 -5.30 15.82 12.45
C ASN A 218 -6.10 16.13 11.17
N ARG A 219 -6.85 17.21 11.19
CA ARG A 219 -7.78 17.62 10.12
C ARG A 219 -7.25 17.51 8.69
N TRP A 220 -5.96 17.70 8.52
CA TRP A 220 -5.31 17.73 7.19
C TRP A 220 -4.43 16.51 6.93
N ARG A 221 -4.45 15.52 7.81
CA ARG A 221 -3.50 14.42 7.82
C ARG A 221 -4.22 13.07 7.84
N GLY A 222 -3.55 12.06 7.35
CA GLY A 222 -4.09 10.72 7.30
C GLY A 222 -3.25 9.79 6.44
N ILE A 223 -3.86 8.70 6.05
CA ILE A 223 -3.30 7.70 5.15
C ILE A 223 -4.13 7.70 3.88
N MET A 224 -3.47 7.75 2.73
CA MET A 224 -4.07 7.61 1.41
C MET A 224 -3.77 6.22 0.88
N TRP A 225 -4.82 5.48 0.58
CA TRP A 225 -4.74 4.09 0.16
C TRP A 225 -4.44 3.97 -1.33
N ASP A 226 -3.64 2.97 -1.69
CA ASP A 226 -3.46 2.47 -3.05
C ASP A 226 -4.07 1.07 -3.15
N SER A 227 -3.62 0.13 -2.31
CA SER A 227 -4.22 -1.19 -2.25
C SER A 227 -4.01 -1.86 -0.89
N ILE A 228 -4.92 -2.78 -0.56
CA ILE A 228 -4.82 -3.67 0.60
C ILE A 228 -5.03 -5.09 0.08
N ILE A 229 -4.05 -5.95 0.31
CA ILE A 229 -4.02 -7.30 -0.27
C ILE A 229 -3.69 -8.29 0.83
N LEU A 230 -4.43 -9.37 0.91
CA LEU A 230 -4.13 -10.49 1.81
C LEU A 230 -3.90 -11.75 0.99
N GLU A 231 -2.80 -12.44 1.25
CA GLU A 231 -2.38 -13.64 0.52
C GLU A 231 -1.98 -14.76 1.48
N TRP A 232 -2.38 -15.99 1.18
CA TRP A 232 -1.78 -17.18 1.78
C TRP A 232 -0.36 -17.40 1.24
N VAL A 233 0.53 -17.85 2.09
CA VAL A 233 1.83 -18.46 1.74
C VAL A 233 1.67 -19.96 1.90
N LEU A 234 1.72 -20.67 0.79
CA LEU A 234 1.49 -22.12 0.71
C LEU A 234 2.79 -22.91 0.84
#